data_5ce924622a2e8ae89fdd2d26b4adde6b
#
_entry.id   5ce924622a2e8ae89fdd2d26b4adde6b
#
_cell.length_a   1.000
_cell.length_b   1.000
_cell.length_c   1.000
_cell.angle_alpha   90.00
_cell.angle_beta   90.00
_cell.angle_gamma   90.00
#
_symmetry.space_group_name_H-M   'P 1'
#
loop_
_entity.id
_entity.type
_entity.pdbx_description
1 polymer ?
#
loop_
_entity_poly.entity_id
_entity_poly.type
_entity_poly.pdbx_seq_one_letter_code
_entity_poly.pdbx_strand_id
1 'polypeptide(L)'
;MRKIKKIDFKSQIPNFITLAGLSFGLSSIRFSLDYNFEVSVICLLLASACDALDGFFSRILKSESELGAELDSLSDFLSFAVAPCILVYMSLINQNEVIGSIALLLFVVFSCIRLAVFNLNKDNAEDKSNFFSGVPTPAGCGLLILPLVQSFLGFDWAKENEIFLSTYIFIIGLLLISNLPTFSSKQFKIKISRKNYIYFSLFFFL
;
A
#
# COMPACT_ATOMS: atom_id res chain seq x y z
N MET A 1 25.26 -26.22 5.47
CA MET A 1 23.86 -26.70 5.54
C MET A 1 23.11 -25.80 6.50
N ARG A 2 22.23 -24.87 6.01
CA ARG A 2 21.34 -24.08 6.88
C ARG A 2 20.32 -25.04 7.50
N LYS A 3 20.31 -25.15 8.85
CA LYS A 3 19.27 -25.91 9.56
C LYS A 3 17.92 -25.27 9.23
N ILE A 4 17.05 -26.05 8.60
CA ILE A 4 15.64 -25.65 8.40
C ILE A 4 15.04 -25.54 9.81
N LYS A 5 14.84 -24.29 10.26
CA LYS A 5 14.18 -23.99 11.54
C LYS A 5 12.75 -24.57 11.45
N LYS A 6 12.32 -25.33 12.46
CA LYS A 6 10.94 -25.83 12.53
C LYS A 6 9.99 -24.66 12.28
N ILE A 7 9.20 -24.75 11.22
CA ILE A 7 8.19 -23.75 10.84
C ILE A 7 7.11 -23.83 11.91
N ASP A 8 7.05 -22.81 12.75
CA ASP A 8 5.97 -22.68 13.73
C ASP A 8 4.72 -22.17 12.98
N PHE A 9 3.64 -22.94 12.98
CA PHE A 9 2.41 -22.62 12.23
C PHE A 9 1.85 -21.25 12.59
N LYS A 10 2.00 -20.82 13.83
CA LYS A 10 1.58 -19.47 14.29
C LYS A 10 2.35 -18.35 13.60
N SER A 11 3.60 -18.57 13.22
CA SER A 11 4.42 -17.58 12.53
C SER A 11 4.05 -17.42 11.05
N GLN A 12 3.24 -18.32 10.49
CA GLN A 12 2.82 -18.27 9.10
C GLN A 12 1.50 -17.49 8.90
N ILE A 13 0.73 -17.22 9.97
CA ILE A 13 -0.55 -16.52 9.86
C ILE A 13 -0.38 -15.13 9.18
N PRO A 14 0.56 -14.25 9.59
CA PRO A 14 0.76 -12.99 8.90
C PRO A 14 1.09 -13.17 7.42
N ASN A 15 1.97 -14.12 7.08
CA ASN A 15 2.36 -14.39 5.70
C ASN A 15 1.16 -14.80 4.82
N PHE A 16 0.20 -15.56 5.36
CA PHE A 16 -1.03 -15.88 4.63
C PHE A 16 -1.90 -14.64 4.38
N ILE A 17 -1.96 -13.72 5.34
CA ILE A 17 -2.71 -12.47 5.19
C ILE A 17 -2.03 -11.59 4.14
N THR A 18 -0.70 -11.47 4.14
CA THR A 18 0.08 -10.76 3.12
C THR A 18 -0.19 -11.34 1.73
N LEU A 19 -0.17 -12.68 1.58
CA LEU A 19 -0.48 -13.34 0.31
C LEU A 19 -1.95 -13.13 -0.13
N ALA A 20 -2.88 -13.03 0.81
CA ALA A 20 -4.25 -12.64 0.48
C ALA A 20 -4.32 -11.20 -0.01
N GLY A 21 -3.59 -10.26 0.61
CA GLY A 21 -3.43 -8.88 0.15
C GLY A 21 -2.87 -8.81 -1.26
N LEU A 22 -1.79 -9.56 -1.54
CA LEU A 22 -1.22 -9.71 -2.88
C LEU A 22 -2.26 -10.21 -3.89
N SER A 23 -3.08 -11.20 -3.50
CA SER A 23 -4.13 -11.74 -4.36
C SER A 23 -5.21 -10.70 -4.69
N PHE A 24 -5.56 -9.82 -3.74
CA PHE A 24 -6.44 -8.68 -4.01
C PHE A 24 -5.77 -7.65 -4.93
N GLY A 25 -4.48 -7.35 -4.76
CA GLY A 25 -3.73 -6.49 -5.68
C GLY A 25 -3.74 -7.02 -7.12
N LEU A 26 -3.47 -8.31 -7.30
CA LEU A 26 -3.57 -8.98 -8.61
C LEU A 26 -5.00 -8.97 -9.17
N SER A 27 -6.01 -9.16 -8.31
CA SER A 27 -7.41 -9.08 -8.72
C SER A 27 -7.78 -7.66 -9.17
N SER A 28 -7.25 -6.62 -8.53
CA SER A 28 -7.43 -5.24 -8.96
C SER A 28 -6.90 -5.03 -10.38
N ILE A 29 -5.71 -5.54 -10.70
CA ILE A 29 -5.16 -5.50 -12.07
C ILE A 29 -6.12 -6.18 -13.05
N ARG A 30 -6.59 -7.38 -12.73
CA ARG A 30 -7.52 -8.13 -13.57
C ARG A 30 -8.80 -7.34 -13.84
N PHE A 31 -9.44 -6.79 -12.80
CA PHE A 31 -10.66 -6.00 -12.96
C PHE A 31 -10.42 -4.67 -13.69
N SER A 32 -9.24 -4.06 -13.56
CA SER A 32 -8.85 -2.88 -14.34
C SER A 32 -8.80 -3.19 -15.84
N LEU A 33 -8.23 -4.34 -16.22
CA LEU A 33 -8.15 -4.79 -17.61
C LEU A 33 -9.53 -5.15 -18.20
N ASP A 34 -10.46 -5.60 -17.35
CA ASP A 34 -11.85 -5.87 -17.71
C ASP A 34 -12.73 -4.60 -17.67
N TYR A 35 -12.13 -3.39 -17.49
CA TYR A 35 -12.83 -2.09 -17.37
C TYR A 35 -13.83 -2.01 -16.21
N ASN A 36 -13.70 -2.88 -15.22
CA ASN A 36 -14.52 -2.87 -14.01
C ASN A 36 -13.80 -2.11 -12.89
N PHE A 37 -13.72 -0.79 -13.04
CA PHE A 37 -12.91 0.08 -12.19
C PHE A 37 -13.38 0.17 -10.75
N GLU A 38 -14.69 0.11 -10.50
CA GLU A 38 -15.23 0.15 -9.13
C GLU A 38 -14.77 -1.07 -8.32
N VAL A 39 -14.88 -2.26 -8.91
CA VAL A 39 -14.42 -3.50 -8.25
C VAL A 39 -12.90 -3.50 -8.08
N SER A 40 -12.17 -2.95 -9.05
CA SER A 40 -10.72 -2.78 -8.92
C SER A 40 -10.33 -1.91 -7.73
N VAL A 41 -11.01 -0.77 -7.50
CA VAL A 41 -10.80 0.08 -6.32
C VAL A 41 -11.12 -0.68 -5.03
N ILE A 42 -12.23 -1.44 -4.99
CA ILE A 42 -12.58 -2.26 -3.82
C ILE A 42 -11.48 -3.29 -3.53
N CYS A 43 -10.92 -3.93 -4.55
CA CYS A 43 -9.79 -4.84 -4.37
C CYS A 43 -8.56 -4.16 -3.77
N LEU A 44 -8.21 -2.92 -4.18
CA LEU A 44 -7.12 -2.16 -3.58
C LEU A 44 -7.38 -1.82 -2.11
N LEU A 45 -8.62 -1.47 -1.76
CA LEU A 45 -9.00 -1.22 -0.37
C LEU A 45 -8.89 -2.49 0.49
N LEU A 46 -9.29 -3.65 -0.05
CA LEU A 46 -9.13 -4.94 0.62
C LEU A 46 -7.65 -5.32 0.77
N ALA A 47 -6.81 -5.07 -0.25
CA ALA A 47 -5.36 -5.25 -0.16
C ALA A 47 -4.76 -4.40 0.98
N SER A 48 -5.17 -3.11 1.08
CA SER A 48 -4.72 -2.22 2.15
C SER A 48 -5.20 -2.67 3.54
N ALA A 49 -6.40 -3.24 3.64
CA ALA A 49 -6.88 -3.83 4.89
C ALA A 49 -6.05 -5.08 5.29
N CYS A 50 -5.69 -5.93 4.33
CA CYS A 50 -4.82 -7.09 4.58
C CYS A 50 -3.43 -6.67 5.07
N ASP A 51 -2.80 -5.66 4.43
CA ASP A 51 -1.50 -5.09 4.85
C ASP A 51 -1.56 -4.56 6.30
N ALA A 52 -2.61 -3.82 6.65
CA ALA A 52 -2.79 -3.35 8.02
C ALA A 52 -2.95 -4.52 9.02
N LEU A 53 -3.65 -5.59 8.62
CA LEU A 53 -3.90 -6.76 9.47
C LEU A 53 -2.65 -7.61 9.65
N ASP A 54 -1.87 -7.90 8.59
CA ASP A 54 -0.66 -8.72 8.73
C ASP A 54 0.39 -8.02 9.60
N GLY A 55 0.58 -6.71 9.44
CA GLY A 55 1.41 -5.91 10.32
C GLY A 55 0.90 -5.88 11.77
N PHE A 56 -0.40 -5.95 12.01
CA PHE A 56 -0.97 -6.06 13.35
C PHE A 56 -0.72 -7.46 13.95
N PHE A 57 -0.99 -8.52 13.20
CA PHE A 57 -0.82 -9.90 13.66
C PHE A 57 0.65 -10.26 13.86
N SER A 58 1.57 -9.81 13.01
CA SER A 58 3.01 -10.05 13.16
C SER A 58 3.54 -9.50 14.49
N ARG A 59 3.07 -8.30 14.88
CA ARG A 59 3.42 -7.67 16.17
C ARG A 59 2.83 -8.39 17.37
N ILE A 60 1.55 -8.79 17.33
CA ILE A 60 0.89 -9.51 18.43
C ILE A 60 1.50 -10.89 18.64
N LEU A 61 1.70 -11.63 17.55
CA LEU A 61 2.23 -12.99 17.61
C LEU A 61 3.75 -13.02 17.81
N LYS A 62 4.43 -11.86 17.77
CA LYS A 62 5.91 -11.75 17.80
C LYS A 62 6.56 -12.69 16.79
N SER A 63 5.98 -12.76 15.59
CA SER A 63 6.31 -13.71 14.54
C SER A 63 7.03 -13.05 13.36
N GLU A 64 7.73 -11.95 13.60
CA GLU A 64 8.54 -11.28 12.58
C GLU A 64 9.58 -12.25 12.01
N SER A 65 9.60 -12.42 10.69
CA SER A 65 10.55 -13.28 9.97
C SER A 65 11.12 -12.53 8.77
N GLU A 66 12.36 -12.83 8.40
CA GLU A 66 12.99 -12.27 7.20
C GLU A 66 12.14 -12.54 5.94
N LEU A 67 11.64 -13.77 5.80
CA LEU A 67 10.76 -14.15 4.68
C LEU A 67 9.46 -13.33 4.68
N GLY A 68 8.86 -13.11 5.86
CA GLY A 68 7.63 -12.30 5.97
C GLY A 68 7.86 -10.85 5.56
N ALA A 69 8.99 -10.26 5.94
CA ALA A 69 9.34 -8.89 5.58
C ALA A 69 9.58 -8.73 4.06
N GLU A 70 10.18 -9.73 3.40
CA GLU A 70 10.36 -9.72 1.94
C GLU A 70 9.03 -9.90 1.20
N LEU A 71 8.16 -10.82 1.67
CA LEU A 71 6.83 -11.02 1.10
C LEU A 71 5.96 -9.76 1.23
N ASP A 72 6.00 -9.09 2.37
CA ASP A 72 5.33 -7.83 2.66
C ASP A 72 5.76 -6.74 1.65
N SER A 73 7.07 -6.55 1.48
CA SER A 73 7.62 -5.57 0.55
C SER A 73 7.23 -5.83 -0.91
N LEU A 74 7.24 -7.11 -1.34
CA LEU A 74 6.83 -7.50 -2.69
C LEU A 74 5.33 -7.33 -2.91
N SER A 75 4.53 -7.67 -1.89
CA SER A 75 3.07 -7.47 -1.89
C SER A 75 2.72 -6.00 -1.97
N ASP A 76 3.38 -5.16 -1.15
CA ASP A 76 3.22 -3.71 -1.14
C ASP A 76 3.56 -3.08 -2.49
N PHE A 77 4.69 -3.48 -3.08
CA PHE A 77 5.10 -2.97 -4.38
C PHE A 77 4.04 -3.28 -5.46
N LEU A 78 3.55 -4.51 -5.50
CA LEU A 78 2.56 -4.90 -6.50
C LEU A 78 1.20 -4.24 -6.23
N SER A 79 0.73 -4.26 -4.99
CA SER A 79 -0.64 -3.83 -4.65
C SER A 79 -0.79 -2.31 -4.58
N PHE A 80 0.27 -1.57 -4.20
CA PHE A 80 0.18 -0.12 -3.98
C PHE A 80 1.02 0.73 -4.94
N ALA A 81 1.85 0.11 -5.79
CA ALA A 81 2.53 0.82 -6.87
C ALA A 81 2.03 0.37 -8.23
N VAL A 82 2.13 -0.93 -8.56
CA VAL A 82 1.83 -1.42 -9.90
C VAL A 82 0.33 -1.45 -10.18
N ALA A 83 -0.47 -2.06 -9.30
CA ALA A 83 -1.91 -2.22 -9.51
C ALA A 83 -2.66 -0.88 -9.66
N PRO A 84 -2.46 0.13 -8.78
CA PRO A 84 -3.13 1.42 -8.95
C PRO A 84 -2.66 2.19 -10.18
N CYS A 85 -1.40 2.02 -10.61
CA CYS A 85 -0.94 2.62 -11.88
C CYS A 85 -1.65 2.02 -13.08
N ILE A 86 -1.85 0.70 -13.13
CA ILE A 86 -2.61 0.06 -14.20
C ILE A 86 -4.07 0.52 -14.17
N LEU A 87 -4.68 0.62 -12.99
CA LEU A 87 -6.03 1.12 -12.82
C LEU A 87 -6.19 2.53 -13.37
N VAL A 88 -5.32 3.47 -12.97
CA VAL A 88 -5.37 4.87 -13.42
C VAL A 88 -5.07 4.97 -14.92
N TYR A 89 -4.12 4.19 -15.42
CA TYR A 89 -3.83 4.13 -16.86
C TYR A 89 -5.06 3.71 -17.68
N MET A 90 -5.75 2.64 -17.27
CA MET A 90 -6.91 2.12 -18.00
C MET A 90 -8.16 2.99 -17.87
N SER A 91 -8.26 3.78 -16.79
CA SER A 91 -9.48 4.53 -16.47
C SER A 91 -9.44 6.02 -16.82
N LEU A 92 -8.28 6.66 -16.69
CA LEU A 92 -8.16 8.13 -16.77
C LEU A 92 -7.20 8.60 -17.86
N ILE A 93 -6.24 7.78 -18.30
CA ILE A 93 -5.25 8.18 -19.30
C ILE A 93 -5.69 7.70 -20.67
N ASN A 94 -5.69 8.61 -21.64
CA ASN A 94 -5.91 8.23 -23.03
C ASN A 94 -4.70 7.41 -23.52
N GLN A 95 -4.94 6.28 -24.20
CA GLN A 95 -3.90 5.36 -24.64
C GLN A 95 -2.86 5.99 -25.60
N ASN A 96 -3.19 7.12 -26.22
CA ASN A 96 -2.27 7.88 -27.08
C ASN A 96 -1.39 8.87 -26.31
N GLU A 97 -1.53 8.97 -24.97
CA GLU A 97 -0.80 9.93 -24.16
C GLU A 97 0.50 9.38 -23.61
N VAL A 98 1.57 9.96 -24.05
CA VAL A 98 2.92 9.59 -23.60
C VAL A 98 3.23 10.19 -22.22
N ILE A 99 2.80 11.44 -21.96
CA ILE A 99 3.16 12.17 -20.73
C ILE A 99 2.56 11.50 -19.49
N GLY A 100 1.29 11.16 -19.52
CA GLY A 100 0.62 10.46 -18.43
C GLY A 100 1.22 9.07 -18.16
N SER A 101 1.55 8.34 -19.22
CA SER A 101 2.22 7.04 -19.12
C SER A 101 3.60 7.15 -18.46
N ILE A 102 4.39 8.16 -18.83
CA ILE A 102 5.70 8.42 -18.21
C ILE A 102 5.53 8.80 -16.72
N ALA A 103 4.55 9.63 -16.39
CA ALA A 103 4.29 10.01 -15.00
C ALA A 103 3.95 8.80 -14.12
N LEU A 104 3.13 7.85 -14.62
CA LEU A 104 2.83 6.60 -13.93
C LEU A 104 4.06 5.70 -13.77
N LEU A 105 4.88 5.55 -14.81
CA LEU A 105 6.12 4.79 -14.73
C LEU A 105 7.07 5.38 -13.68
N LEU A 106 7.20 6.70 -13.63
CA LEU A 106 8.01 7.38 -12.61
C LEU A 106 7.45 7.15 -11.20
N PHE A 107 6.12 7.16 -11.02
CA PHE A 107 5.50 6.83 -9.74
C PHE A 107 5.87 5.41 -9.28
N VAL A 108 5.84 4.41 -10.17
CA VAL A 108 6.26 3.03 -9.85
C VAL A 108 7.73 2.98 -9.45
N VAL A 109 8.61 3.65 -10.20
CA VAL A 109 10.06 3.72 -9.89
C VAL A 109 10.29 4.37 -8.53
N PHE A 110 9.64 5.49 -8.24
CA PHE A 110 9.76 6.18 -6.96
C PHE A 110 9.23 5.34 -5.80
N SER A 111 8.13 4.61 -6.00
CA SER A 111 7.61 3.66 -5.02
C SER A 111 8.60 2.53 -4.73
N CYS A 112 9.25 1.98 -5.77
CA CYS A 112 10.28 0.95 -5.64
C CYS A 112 11.49 1.45 -4.83
N ILE A 113 12.02 2.64 -5.18
CA ILE A 113 13.15 3.26 -4.46
C ILE A 113 12.77 3.48 -2.99
N ARG A 114 11.56 3.99 -2.74
CA ARG A 114 11.07 4.22 -1.38
C ARG A 114 11.03 2.95 -0.54
N LEU A 115 10.47 1.85 -1.08
CA LEU A 115 10.41 0.56 -0.38
C LEU A 115 11.81 0.00 -0.11
N ALA A 116 12.73 0.11 -1.08
CA ALA A 116 14.11 -0.32 -0.91
C ALA A 116 14.83 0.47 0.20
N VAL A 117 14.71 1.81 0.21
CA VAL A 117 15.30 2.66 1.25
C VAL A 117 14.68 2.36 2.62
N PHE A 118 13.37 2.12 2.68
CA PHE A 118 12.69 1.77 3.93
C PHE A 118 13.23 0.45 4.52
N ASN A 119 13.44 -0.57 3.68
CA ASN A 119 13.99 -1.86 4.12
C ASN A 119 15.43 -1.72 4.63
N LEU A 120 16.28 -0.97 3.93
CA LEU A 120 17.66 -0.71 4.39
C LEU A 120 17.73 0.02 5.74
N ASN A 121 16.84 0.98 5.96
CA ASN A 121 16.79 1.72 7.23
C ASN A 121 16.20 0.90 8.39
N LYS A 122 15.39 -0.12 8.09
CA LYS A 122 14.84 -1.05 9.09
C LYS A 122 15.93 -1.92 9.70
N ASP A 123 16.95 -2.28 8.91
CA ASP A 123 18.09 -3.10 9.35
C ASP A 123 19.12 -2.29 10.17
N ASN A 124 19.21 -0.96 9.94
CA ASN A 124 20.11 -0.06 10.65
C ASN A 124 19.44 0.58 11.87
N ALA A 125 19.10 -0.22 12.88
CA ALA A 125 18.27 0.12 14.03
C ALA A 125 18.87 1.19 15.01
N GLU A 126 19.95 1.89 14.68
CA GLU A 126 20.59 2.90 15.55
C GLU A 126 19.97 4.30 15.41
N ASP A 127 19.31 4.63 14.32
CA ASP A 127 18.65 5.92 14.14
C ASP A 127 17.17 5.88 14.59
N LYS A 128 16.96 6.21 15.87
CA LYS A 128 15.62 6.45 16.45
C LYS A 128 15.03 7.79 15.97
N SER A 129 14.95 8.03 14.68
CA SER A 129 14.13 9.12 14.19
C SER A 129 12.66 8.73 14.32
N ASN A 130 11.89 9.47 15.14
CA ASN A 130 10.46 9.25 15.36
C ASN A 130 9.59 9.61 14.14
N PHE A 131 10.19 9.94 13.01
CA PHE A 131 9.52 10.38 11.79
C PHE A 131 9.84 9.44 10.64
N PHE A 132 8.80 9.03 9.91
CA PHE A 132 8.97 8.40 8.60
C PHE A 132 9.41 9.46 7.60
N SER A 133 10.40 9.16 6.79
CA SER A 133 10.80 9.97 5.65
C SER A 133 9.86 9.65 4.48
N GLY A 134 9.13 10.63 3.98
CA GLY A 134 8.22 10.52 2.85
C GLY A 134 6.83 9.91 3.13
N VAL A 135 5.94 9.99 2.14
CA VAL A 135 4.56 9.47 2.22
C VAL A 135 4.57 7.94 2.18
N PRO A 136 3.84 7.21 3.05
CA PRO A 136 3.71 5.74 2.98
C PRO A 136 3.15 5.26 1.64
N THR A 137 3.62 4.10 1.12
CA THR A 137 3.19 3.59 -0.19
C THR A 137 1.68 3.37 -0.28
N PRO A 138 0.98 2.82 0.73
CA PRO A 138 -0.48 2.74 0.71
C PRO A 138 -1.17 4.10 0.65
N ALA A 139 -0.62 5.12 1.32
CA ALA A 139 -1.16 6.48 1.23
C ALA A 139 -0.91 7.11 -0.15
N GLY A 140 0.25 6.85 -0.76
CA GLY A 140 0.55 7.22 -2.15
C GLY A 140 -0.42 6.59 -3.14
N CYS A 141 -0.76 5.30 -2.96
CA CYS A 141 -1.80 4.61 -3.72
C CYS A 141 -3.15 5.33 -3.57
N GLY A 142 -3.58 5.63 -2.34
CA GLY A 142 -4.82 6.36 -2.08
C GLY A 142 -4.88 7.71 -2.79
N LEU A 143 -3.78 8.48 -2.75
CA LEU A 143 -3.69 9.74 -3.48
C LEU A 143 -3.74 9.53 -5.00
N LEU A 144 -3.07 8.50 -5.52
CA LEU A 144 -3.05 8.21 -6.95
C LEU A 144 -4.43 7.87 -7.51
N ILE A 145 -5.23 7.08 -6.77
CA ILE A 145 -6.59 6.70 -7.21
C ILE A 145 -7.65 7.75 -6.89
N LEU A 146 -7.33 8.78 -6.12
CA LEU A 146 -8.28 9.82 -5.69
C LEU A 146 -9.02 10.49 -6.87
N PRO A 147 -8.36 10.89 -8.00
CA PRO A 147 -9.03 11.46 -9.16
C PRO A 147 -10.07 10.51 -9.78
N LEU A 148 -9.79 9.20 -9.78
CA LEU A 148 -10.75 8.20 -10.26
C LEU A 148 -11.96 8.09 -9.33
N VAL A 149 -11.74 8.07 -8.01
CA VAL A 149 -12.84 8.06 -7.04
C VAL A 149 -13.70 9.32 -7.15
N GLN A 150 -13.09 10.49 -7.40
CA GLN A 150 -13.81 11.72 -7.67
C GLN A 150 -14.64 11.66 -8.96
N SER A 151 -14.11 10.99 -10.01
CA SER A 151 -14.87 10.77 -11.25
C SER A 151 -16.14 9.93 -11.02
N PHE A 152 -16.12 8.95 -10.10
CA PHE A 152 -17.34 8.21 -9.72
C PHE A 152 -18.38 9.09 -9.02
N LEU A 153 -17.96 10.22 -8.42
CA LEU A 153 -18.85 11.20 -7.80
C LEU A 153 -19.29 12.31 -8.77
N GLY A 154 -18.91 12.22 -10.06
CA GLY A 154 -19.27 13.18 -11.10
C GLY A 154 -18.28 14.35 -11.26
N PHE A 155 -17.09 14.28 -10.66
CA PHE A 155 -16.04 15.30 -10.82
C PHE A 155 -14.99 14.80 -11.82
N ASP A 156 -15.16 15.12 -13.11
CA ASP A 156 -14.34 14.57 -14.22
C ASP A 156 -13.13 15.44 -14.61
N TRP A 157 -12.66 16.36 -13.74
CA TRP A 157 -11.52 17.24 -14.03
C TRP A 157 -10.26 16.50 -14.51
N ALA A 158 -10.07 15.26 -14.05
CA ALA A 158 -8.93 14.43 -14.39
C ALA A 158 -8.97 13.94 -15.84
N LYS A 159 -10.16 13.78 -16.41
CA LYS A 159 -10.37 13.40 -17.83
C LYS A 159 -10.33 14.61 -18.76
N GLU A 160 -10.65 15.80 -18.23
CA GLU A 160 -10.70 17.03 -19.01
C GLU A 160 -9.31 17.67 -19.19
N ASN A 161 -8.40 17.47 -18.25
CA ASN A 161 -7.08 18.11 -18.21
C ASN A 161 -5.94 17.08 -17.99
N GLU A 162 -5.50 16.46 -19.06
CA GLU A 162 -4.45 15.42 -19.06
C GLU A 162 -3.10 15.91 -18.52
N ILE A 163 -2.69 17.15 -18.88
CA ILE A 163 -1.44 17.73 -18.37
C ILE A 163 -1.53 17.94 -16.85
N PHE A 164 -2.70 18.37 -16.36
CA PHE A 164 -2.90 18.56 -14.93
C PHE A 164 -2.86 17.23 -14.19
N LEU A 165 -3.51 16.18 -14.71
CA LEU A 165 -3.46 14.83 -14.13
C LEU A 165 -2.02 14.28 -14.11
N SER A 166 -1.28 14.41 -15.21
CA SER A 166 0.11 13.95 -15.31
C SER A 166 1.02 14.67 -14.32
N THR A 167 0.85 15.98 -14.18
CA THR A 167 1.59 16.80 -13.19
C THR A 167 1.24 16.39 -11.76
N TYR A 168 -0.03 16.13 -11.47
CA TYR A 168 -0.51 15.63 -10.18
C TYR A 168 0.14 14.29 -9.82
N ILE A 169 0.14 13.31 -10.75
CA ILE A 169 0.77 12.00 -10.57
C ILE A 169 2.28 12.16 -10.29
N PHE A 170 2.97 13.01 -11.05
CA PHE A 170 4.38 13.25 -10.87
C PHE A 170 4.70 13.86 -9.49
N ILE A 171 3.89 14.83 -9.03
CA ILE A 171 4.04 15.43 -7.70
C ILE A 171 3.86 14.37 -6.59
N ILE A 172 2.86 13.49 -6.69
CA ILE A 172 2.68 12.40 -5.72
C ILE A 172 3.89 11.47 -5.72
N GLY A 173 4.42 11.13 -6.90
CA GLY A 173 5.64 10.33 -7.01
C GLY A 173 6.83 10.99 -6.29
N LEU A 174 7.03 12.29 -6.44
CA LEU A 174 8.06 13.03 -5.70
C LEU A 174 7.82 13.04 -4.18
N LEU A 175 6.57 13.11 -3.74
CA LEU A 175 6.22 13.06 -2.31
C LEU A 175 6.61 11.72 -1.67
N LEU A 176 6.59 10.61 -2.43
CA LEU A 176 7.03 9.29 -1.93
C LEU A 176 8.50 9.28 -1.54
N ILE A 177 9.38 9.95 -2.31
CA ILE A 177 10.82 10.01 -2.05
C ILE A 177 11.23 11.25 -1.24
N SER A 178 10.30 12.15 -0.94
CA SER A 178 10.59 13.36 -0.18
C SER A 178 11.02 13.03 1.26
N ASN A 179 11.89 13.86 1.83
CA ASN A 179 12.27 13.77 3.24
C ASN A 179 11.27 14.49 4.16
N LEU A 180 10.03 14.69 3.72
CA LEU A 180 9.00 15.32 4.56
C LEU A 180 8.70 14.42 5.76
N PRO A 181 8.77 14.95 6.98
CA PRO A 181 8.44 14.19 8.18
C PRO A 181 6.94 13.91 8.19
N THR A 182 6.54 12.69 7.83
CA THR A 182 5.16 12.27 7.92
C THR A 182 4.86 11.65 9.28
N PHE A 183 3.66 11.90 9.81
CA PHE A 183 3.24 11.36 11.11
C PHE A 183 3.31 9.83 11.10
N SER A 184 4.18 9.28 11.93
CA SER A 184 4.21 7.84 12.16
C SER A 184 3.00 7.43 13.00
N SER A 185 2.19 6.50 12.49
CA SER A 185 1.11 5.82 13.22
C SER A 185 1.58 5.15 14.53
N LYS A 186 2.90 5.02 14.74
CA LYS A 186 3.48 4.51 15.99
C LYS A 186 3.19 5.38 17.21
N GLN A 187 2.77 6.63 17.06
CA GLN A 187 2.37 7.51 18.17
C GLN A 187 0.97 7.18 18.71
N PHE A 188 0.12 6.50 17.97
CA PHE A 188 -1.09 5.90 18.51
C PHE A 188 -0.73 4.63 19.31
N LYS A 189 0.01 4.80 20.41
CA LYS A 189 -0.03 3.85 21.53
C LYS A 189 -1.43 3.95 22.13
N ILE A 190 -2.40 3.28 21.52
CA ILE A 190 -3.66 2.97 22.17
C ILE A 190 -3.24 2.10 23.34
N LYS A 191 -3.17 2.69 24.53
CA LYS A 191 -3.03 2.00 25.78
C LYS A 191 -4.36 1.28 26.00
N ILE A 192 -4.56 0.16 25.25
CA ILE A 192 -5.74 -0.68 25.42
C ILE A 192 -5.60 -1.31 26.78
N SER A 193 -6.27 -0.70 27.77
CA SER A 193 -6.45 -1.29 29.07
C SER A 193 -7.17 -2.64 28.87
N ARG A 194 -6.72 -3.67 29.60
CA ARG A 194 -7.27 -5.04 29.54
C ARG A 194 -8.82 -5.11 29.64
N LYS A 195 -9.46 -4.07 30.18
CA LYS A 195 -10.94 -3.95 30.27
C LYS A 195 -11.61 -3.66 28.93
N ASN A 196 -10.95 -3.07 27.95
CA ASN A 196 -11.57 -2.68 26.67
C ASN A 196 -11.58 -3.81 25.62
N TYR A 197 -10.86 -4.92 25.86
CA TYR A 197 -10.92 -6.11 24.97
C TYR A 197 -12.32 -6.70 24.88
N ILE A 198 -13.09 -6.64 25.99
CA ILE A 198 -14.45 -7.21 26.06
C ILE A 198 -15.42 -6.38 25.23
N TYR A 199 -15.29 -5.08 25.18
CA TYR A 199 -16.16 -4.20 24.37
C TYR A 199 -15.83 -4.29 22.86
N PHE A 200 -14.56 -4.51 22.51
CA PHE A 200 -14.16 -4.64 21.11
C PHE A 200 -14.58 -6.00 20.53
N SER A 201 -14.54 -7.07 21.32
CA SER A 201 -15.04 -8.38 20.91
C SER A 201 -16.56 -8.41 20.76
N LEU A 202 -17.29 -7.66 21.59
CA LEU A 202 -18.76 -7.54 21.50
C LEU A 202 -19.21 -6.72 20.30
N PHE A 203 -18.43 -5.71 19.88
CA PHE A 203 -18.74 -4.90 18.67
C PHE A 203 -18.50 -5.65 17.36
N PHE A 204 -17.67 -6.70 17.35
CA PHE A 204 -17.41 -7.51 16.16
C PHE A 204 -18.34 -8.75 16.06
N PHE A 205 -19.17 -9.01 17.08
CA PHE A 205 -20.10 -10.15 17.13
C PHE A 205 -21.59 -9.73 17.09
N LEU A 206 -21.88 -8.45 16.93
CA LEU A 206 -23.21 -7.88 16.67
C LEU A 206 -23.24 -7.27 15.25
#